data_b7cc4ee9093a58214166edaea2ccddd6
#
_entry.id   b7cc4ee9093a58214166edaea2ccddd6
#
_cell.length_a   1.000
_cell.length_b   1.000
_cell.length_c   1.000
_cell.angle_alpha   90.00
_cell.angle_beta   90.00
_cell.angle_gamma   90.00
#
_symmetry.space_group_name_H-M   'P 1'
#
loop_
_entity.id
_entity.type
_entity.pdbx_description
1 polymer ?
#
loop_
_entity_poly.entity_id
_entity_poly.type
_entity_poly.pdbx_seq_one_letter_code
_entity_poly.pdbx_strand_id
1 'polypeptide(L)'
;CGPLPKRQTLRTRGGEMFEEVYANIFLLARKKSGKTTVMYNVLKKCCDKDTRVVKFSATYKKDANMKAIVKYFKKKGNQIETYSSIFEGKLNILDGILDELGDPETDDEEEVKKRPKRPRKIIKVDDEEEEERKKKRKKKYLAPEIVFVFDDLSTELRSPSISRLMKTNRHYKSKVLLSSQYLHDLKPESIRQLDYLLAFKGLTEEKLLKVYVGMDLSFDF
;
A
#
# COMPACT_ATOMS: atom_id res chain seq x y z
N CYS A 1 -4.24 33.67 16.40
CA CYS A 1 -3.75 32.34 16.05
C CYS A 1 -2.36 32.50 15.48
N GLY A 2 -1.33 31.98 16.17
CA GLY A 2 0.04 31.94 15.67
C GLY A 2 0.16 30.94 14.50
N PRO A 3 1.19 31.10 13.62
CA PRO A 3 1.40 30.15 12.54
C PRO A 3 1.67 28.76 13.11
N LEU A 4 1.03 27.75 12.52
CA LEU A 4 1.26 26.35 12.86
C LEU A 4 2.75 26.00 12.73
N PRO A 5 3.34 25.24 13.67
CA PRO A 5 4.74 24.87 13.59
C PRO A 5 4.98 24.16 12.25
N LYS A 6 6.00 24.64 11.51
CA LYS A 6 6.43 24.00 10.25
C LYS A 6 6.81 22.56 10.58
N ARG A 7 5.94 21.58 10.29
CA ARG A 7 6.31 20.17 10.29
C ARG A 7 7.49 20.03 9.35
N GLN A 8 8.62 19.54 9.85
CA GLN A 8 9.69 19.04 8.98
C GLN A 8 9.11 17.82 8.24
N THR A 9 8.56 18.06 7.07
CA THR A 9 8.03 17.00 6.21
C THR A 9 9.22 16.24 5.66
N LEU A 10 9.43 15.03 6.18
CA LEU A 10 10.36 14.11 5.57
C LEU A 10 9.94 13.91 4.10
N ARG A 11 10.93 13.88 3.19
CA ARG A 11 10.65 13.61 1.78
C ARG A 11 10.07 12.21 1.62
N THR A 12 9.02 12.09 0.81
CA THR A 12 8.43 10.79 0.45
C THR A 12 9.43 9.96 -0.35
N ARG A 13 9.61 8.71 0.05
CA ARG A 13 10.40 7.76 -0.75
C ARG A 13 9.62 7.40 -2.00
N GLY A 14 10.22 7.61 -3.18
CA GLY A 14 9.52 7.50 -4.47
C GLY A 14 8.62 8.70 -4.78
N GLY A 15 8.81 9.84 -4.10
CA GLY A 15 8.05 11.07 -4.32
C GLY A 15 8.16 11.64 -5.74
N GLU A 16 9.19 11.24 -6.50
CA GLU A 16 9.28 11.53 -7.93
C GLU A 16 8.26 10.78 -8.79
N MET A 17 7.64 9.72 -8.26
CA MET A 17 6.58 8.96 -8.93
C MET A 17 5.20 9.25 -8.32
N PHE A 18 5.13 9.34 -6.99
CA PHE A 18 3.90 9.54 -6.24
C PHE A 18 4.18 10.42 -5.03
N GLU A 19 3.50 11.54 -4.94
CA GLU A 19 3.69 12.50 -3.86
C GLU A 19 3.28 11.92 -2.50
N GLU A 20 2.17 11.15 -2.48
CA GLU A 20 1.66 10.52 -1.26
C GLU A 20 2.45 9.26 -0.90
N VAL A 21 2.82 9.18 0.38
CA VAL A 21 3.45 7.98 0.94
C VAL A 21 2.47 6.81 0.92
N TYR A 22 1.24 7.08 1.37
CA TYR A 22 0.16 6.10 1.48
C TYR A 22 -0.85 6.39 0.39
N ALA A 23 -0.89 5.57 -0.64
CA ALA A 23 -1.71 5.80 -1.81
C ALA A 23 -2.28 4.49 -2.37
N ASN A 24 -3.48 4.60 -2.94
CA ASN A 24 -4.13 3.56 -3.72
C ASN A 24 -3.84 3.79 -5.20
N ILE A 25 -3.10 2.89 -5.81
CA ILE A 25 -2.61 3.00 -7.18
C ILE A 25 -3.19 1.86 -8.01
N PHE A 26 -3.89 2.20 -9.10
CA PHE A 26 -4.43 1.21 -10.02
C PHE A 26 -3.71 1.24 -11.37
N LEU A 27 -3.23 0.08 -11.80
CA LEU A 27 -2.59 -0.12 -13.10
C LEU A 27 -3.60 -0.77 -14.06
N LEU A 28 -4.14 0.03 -14.97
CA LEU A 28 -5.02 -0.43 -16.03
C LEU A 28 -4.20 -0.85 -17.24
N ALA A 29 -4.01 -2.14 -17.41
CA ALA A 29 -3.01 -2.67 -18.31
C ALA A 29 -3.45 -3.97 -18.99
N ARG A 30 -3.26 -4.05 -20.32
CA ARG A 30 -3.46 -5.30 -21.07
C ARG A 30 -2.38 -6.33 -20.73
N LYS A 31 -2.61 -7.58 -21.07
CA LYS A 31 -1.56 -8.63 -21.01
C LYS A 31 -0.35 -8.21 -21.85
N LYS A 32 0.85 -8.51 -21.35
CA LYS A 32 2.14 -8.21 -22.01
C LYS A 32 2.44 -6.72 -22.23
N SER A 33 1.79 -5.81 -21.50
CA SER A 33 2.00 -4.36 -21.61
C SER A 33 3.15 -3.82 -20.75
N GLY A 34 3.89 -4.67 -20.05
CA GLY A 34 4.96 -4.24 -19.16
C GLY A 34 4.51 -3.93 -17.72
N LYS A 35 3.29 -4.28 -17.35
CA LYS A 35 2.70 -4.12 -16.01
C LYS A 35 3.64 -4.53 -14.89
N THR A 36 4.18 -5.74 -14.96
CA THR A 36 5.09 -6.31 -13.96
C THR A 36 6.36 -5.47 -13.78
N THR A 37 6.89 -4.90 -14.86
CA THR A 37 8.06 -4.02 -14.82
C THR A 37 7.76 -2.72 -14.09
N VAL A 38 6.60 -2.13 -14.35
CA VAL A 38 6.15 -0.90 -13.64
C VAL A 38 5.96 -1.19 -12.16
N MET A 39 5.27 -2.28 -11.80
CA MET A 39 5.10 -2.70 -10.40
C MET A 39 6.45 -2.88 -9.71
N TYR A 40 7.41 -3.53 -10.36
CA TYR A 40 8.76 -3.68 -9.81
C TYR A 40 9.44 -2.34 -9.55
N ASN A 41 9.37 -1.42 -10.50
CA ASN A 41 9.97 -0.09 -10.35
C ASN A 41 9.31 0.70 -9.21
N VAL A 42 7.98 0.64 -9.08
CA VAL A 42 7.26 1.26 -7.97
C VAL A 42 7.73 0.68 -6.64
N LEU A 43 7.74 -0.64 -6.49
CA LEU A 43 8.23 -1.30 -5.28
C LEU A 43 9.68 -0.91 -4.96
N LYS A 44 10.57 -0.95 -5.97
CA LYS A 44 11.99 -0.62 -5.79
C LYS A 44 12.21 0.79 -5.30
N LYS A 45 11.40 1.75 -5.77
CA LYS A 45 11.54 3.16 -5.43
C LYS A 45 10.81 3.55 -4.15
N CYS A 46 9.64 2.97 -3.89
CA CYS A 46 8.81 3.33 -2.74
C CYS A 46 9.17 2.55 -1.46
N CYS A 47 9.61 1.28 -1.55
CA CYS A 47 9.96 0.47 -0.39
C CYS A 47 11.35 0.79 0.14
N ASP A 48 11.49 0.89 1.46
CA ASP A 48 12.78 0.81 2.14
C ASP A 48 13.08 -0.63 2.60
N LYS A 49 14.09 -0.83 3.43
CA LYS A 49 14.45 -2.17 3.93
C LYS A 49 13.46 -2.70 4.98
N ASP A 50 12.76 -1.80 5.67
CA ASP A 50 11.85 -2.14 6.76
C ASP A 50 10.40 -2.31 6.24
N THR A 51 10.12 -1.99 4.97
CA THR A 51 8.80 -2.14 4.35
C THR A 51 8.43 -3.60 4.21
N ARG A 52 7.31 -4.03 4.81
CA ARG A 52 6.69 -5.35 4.56
C ARG A 52 5.98 -5.33 3.20
N VAL A 53 6.14 -6.36 2.39
CA VAL A 53 5.47 -6.49 1.09
C VAL A 53 4.56 -7.70 1.11
N VAL A 54 3.27 -7.49 0.96
CA VAL A 54 2.26 -8.56 0.86
C VAL A 54 1.74 -8.61 -0.56
N LYS A 55 1.94 -9.73 -1.24
CA LYS A 55 1.57 -9.90 -2.63
C LYS A 55 0.54 -11.00 -2.82
N PHE A 56 -0.53 -10.66 -3.53
CA PHE A 56 -1.56 -11.58 -4.02
C PHE A 56 -1.46 -11.67 -5.54
N SER A 57 -1.28 -12.88 -6.09
CA SER A 57 -1.18 -13.07 -7.55
C SER A 57 -1.47 -14.51 -7.94
N ALA A 58 -2.50 -14.72 -8.75
CA ALA A 58 -2.87 -16.05 -9.23
C ALA A 58 -1.77 -16.72 -10.08
N THR A 59 -0.90 -15.94 -10.71
CA THR A 59 0.15 -16.43 -11.62
C THR A 59 1.54 -16.55 -10.99
N TYR A 60 1.70 -16.19 -9.72
CA TYR A 60 3.00 -16.11 -9.04
C TYR A 60 3.90 -17.34 -9.25
N LYS A 61 3.35 -18.55 -9.11
CA LYS A 61 4.13 -19.80 -9.23
C LYS A 61 4.70 -20.04 -10.63
N LYS A 62 4.08 -19.46 -11.67
CA LYS A 62 4.44 -19.64 -13.07
C LYS A 62 5.23 -18.48 -13.67
N ASP A 63 5.22 -17.29 -13.05
CA ASP A 63 5.88 -16.09 -13.56
C ASP A 63 7.32 -15.95 -13.03
N ALA A 64 8.29 -16.14 -13.94
CA ALA A 64 9.71 -16.01 -13.63
C ALA A 64 10.11 -14.59 -13.18
N ASN A 65 9.50 -13.55 -13.77
CA ASN A 65 9.77 -12.15 -13.41
C ASN A 65 9.33 -11.88 -11.98
N MET A 66 8.16 -12.43 -11.61
CA MET A 66 7.66 -12.28 -10.24
C MET A 66 8.54 -13.00 -9.22
N LYS A 67 9.04 -14.19 -9.54
CA LYS A 67 10.01 -14.89 -8.68
C LYS A 67 11.32 -14.08 -8.52
N ALA A 68 11.79 -13.44 -9.59
CA ALA A 68 12.96 -12.57 -9.54
C ALA A 68 12.73 -11.35 -8.63
N ILE A 69 11.56 -10.73 -8.68
CA ILE A 69 11.17 -9.61 -7.81
C ILE A 69 11.20 -10.05 -6.33
N VAL A 70 10.54 -11.16 -6.01
CA VAL A 70 10.55 -11.71 -4.65
C VAL A 70 11.97 -12.01 -4.16
N LYS A 71 12.79 -12.62 -5.01
CA LYS A 71 14.20 -12.92 -4.69
C LYS A 71 14.99 -11.63 -4.41
N TYR A 72 14.77 -10.58 -5.22
CA TYR A 72 15.42 -9.28 -5.03
C TYR A 72 15.07 -8.67 -3.67
N PHE A 73 13.78 -8.60 -3.30
CA PHE A 73 13.35 -8.01 -2.04
C PHE A 73 13.80 -8.84 -0.83
N LYS A 74 13.75 -10.17 -0.91
CA LYS A 74 14.32 -11.05 0.13
C LYS A 74 15.82 -10.80 0.33
N LYS A 75 16.59 -10.66 -0.76
CA LYS A 75 18.03 -10.33 -0.68
C LYS A 75 18.29 -8.95 -0.07
N LYS A 76 17.35 -8.00 -0.25
CA LYS A 76 17.43 -6.65 0.33
C LYS A 76 17.09 -6.63 1.83
N GLY A 77 16.57 -7.73 2.38
CA GLY A 77 16.16 -7.87 3.78
C GLY A 77 14.69 -7.52 4.04
N ASN A 78 13.88 -7.26 3.00
CA ASN A 78 12.47 -7.01 3.18
C ASN A 78 11.72 -8.29 3.57
N GLN A 79 10.75 -8.15 4.49
CA GLN A 79 9.73 -9.17 4.70
C GLN A 79 8.80 -9.17 3.48
N ILE A 80 8.68 -10.33 2.80
CA ILE A 80 7.82 -10.48 1.64
C ILE A 80 7.02 -11.77 1.72
N GLU A 81 5.72 -11.62 1.64
CA GLU A 81 4.73 -12.70 1.65
C GLU A 81 4.03 -12.77 0.30
N THR A 82 3.70 -13.99 -0.13
CA THR A 82 3.08 -14.20 -1.44
C THR A 82 1.96 -15.22 -1.35
N TYR A 83 0.80 -14.82 -1.81
CA TYR A 83 -0.42 -15.62 -1.83
C TYR A 83 -0.95 -15.74 -3.26
N SER A 84 -1.57 -16.85 -3.58
CA SER A 84 -2.19 -17.07 -4.91
C SER A 84 -3.58 -16.46 -5.05
N SER A 85 -4.24 -16.19 -3.94
CA SER A 85 -5.60 -15.66 -3.82
C SER A 85 -5.73 -14.89 -2.51
N ILE A 86 -6.71 -14.00 -2.39
CA ILE A 86 -7.10 -13.40 -1.11
C ILE A 86 -7.92 -14.38 -0.24
N PHE A 87 -8.36 -15.50 -0.83
CA PHE A 87 -9.12 -16.53 -0.12
C PHE A 87 -8.37 -17.87 -0.12
N GLU A 88 -8.37 -18.56 1.01
CA GLU A 88 -7.96 -19.96 1.15
C GLU A 88 -9.14 -20.76 1.68
N GLY A 89 -9.85 -21.43 0.78
CA GLY A 89 -11.13 -22.08 1.12
C GLY A 89 -12.17 -21.04 1.56
N LYS A 90 -12.59 -21.12 2.81
CA LYS A 90 -13.53 -20.14 3.43
C LYS A 90 -12.83 -19.00 4.17
N LEU A 91 -11.52 -19.09 4.36
CA LEU A 91 -10.73 -18.09 5.08
C LEU A 91 -10.38 -16.93 4.13
N ASN A 92 -10.61 -15.71 4.59
CA ASN A 92 -10.14 -14.50 3.92
C ASN A 92 -8.78 -14.10 4.51
N ILE A 93 -7.71 -14.37 3.76
CA ILE A 93 -6.33 -14.08 4.18
C ILE A 93 -6.13 -12.57 4.35
N LEU A 94 -6.70 -11.76 3.44
CA LEU A 94 -6.55 -10.31 3.50
C LEU A 94 -7.19 -9.74 4.76
N ASP A 95 -8.42 -10.16 5.12
CA ASP A 95 -9.05 -9.72 6.37
C ASP A 95 -8.23 -10.13 7.58
N GLY A 96 -7.70 -11.36 7.61
CA GLY A 96 -6.81 -11.80 8.69
C GLY A 96 -5.58 -10.90 8.85
N ILE A 97 -4.96 -10.47 7.74
CA ILE A 97 -3.82 -9.54 7.79
C ILE A 97 -4.25 -8.15 8.27
N LEU A 98 -5.41 -7.65 7.83
CA LEU A 98 -5.91 -6.34 8.25
C LEU A 98 -6.26 -6.33 9.75
N ASP A 99 -6.85 -7.39 10.26
CA ASP A 99 -7.18 -7.54 11.68
C ASP A 99 -5.90 -7.64 12.55
N GLU A 100 -4.82 -8.28 12.03
CA GLU A 100 -3.49 -8.30 12.65
C GLU A 100 -2.87 -6.90 12.76
N LEU A 101 -3.15 -6.02 11.79
CA LEU A 101 -2.66 -4.64 11.78
C LEU A 101 -3.42 -3.70 12.73
N GLY A 102 -4.50 -4.17 13.34
CA GLY A 102 -5.37 -3.40 14.23
C GLY A 102 -6.53 -2.71 13.51
N ASP A 103 -7.69 -2.63 14.17
CA ASP A 103 -8.83 -1.91 13.64
C ASP A 103 -8.69 -0.41 13.98
N PRO A 104 -8.77 0.50 13.00
CA PRO A 104 -8.63 1.94 13.25
C PRO A 104 -9.69 2.52 14.22
N GLU A 105 -10.81 1.81 14.42
CA GLU A 105 -11.87 2.25 15.34
C GLU A 105 -11.55 1.98 16.82
N THR A 106 -10.56 1.14 17.13
CA THR A 106 -10.23 0.76 18.52
C THR A 106 -9.12 1.61 19.14
N ASP A 107 -8.29 2.29 18.35
CA ASP A 107 -7.17 3.07 18.86
C ASP A 107 -7.57 4.42 19.49
N ASP A 108 -8.69 5.01 19.08
CA ASP A 108 -9.12 6.33 19.57
C ASP A 108 -9.77 6.28 20.98
N GLU A 109 -10.26 5.12 21.43
CA GLU A 109 -10.89 5.01 22.76
C GLU A 109 -9.94 4.57 23.89
N GLU A 110 -8.82 3.92 23.59
CA GLU A 110 -7.87 3.45 24.62
C GLU A 110 -6.84 4.50 25.05
N GLU A 111 -6.51 5.48 24.24
CA GLU A 111 -5.54 6.53 24.63
C GLU A 111 -6.08 7.53 25.65
N VAL A 112 -7.39 7.64 25.83
CA VAL A 112 -8.01 8.62 26.75
C VAL A 112 -8.13 8.07 28.18
N LYS A 113 -8.08 6.76 28.42
CA LYS A 113 -8.42 6.16 29.73
C LYS A 113 -7.24 5.69 30.58
N LYS A 114 -5.98 5.80 30.14
CA LYS A 114 -4.84 5.32 30.95
C LYS A 114 -3.73 6.38 31.10
N ARG A 115 -4.01 7.45 31.85
CA ARG A 115 -2.93 8.21 32.49
C ARG A 115 -3.03 8.12 34.01
N PRO A 116 -2.39 7.16 34.67
CA PRO A 116 -2.10 7.27 36.10
C PRO A 116 -0.92 8.25 36.26
N LYS A 117 -1.13 9.30 37.03
CA LYS A 117 -0.04 10.16 37.53
C LYS A 117 0.93 9.28 38.32
N ARG A 118 2.13 9.07 37.81
CA ARG A 118 3.23 8.42 38.55
C ARG A 118 4.34 9.41 38.86
N PRO A 119 4.95 9.29 40.07
CA PRO A 119 6.04 10.17 40.51
C PRO A 119 7.29 9.91 39.68
N ARG A 120 8.07 10.99 39.44
CA ARG A 120 9.36 10.95 38.73
C ARG A 120 10.31 9.99 39.43
N LYS A 121 10.50 8.79 38.89
CA LYS A 121 11.68 7.96 39.14
C LYS A 121 12.64 8.16 37.98
N ILE A 122 13.87 8.43 38.29
CA ILE A 122 15.01 8.43 37.37
C ILE A 122 15.13 6.96 36.89
N ILE A 123 14.70 6.70 35.65
CA ILE A 123 14.87 5.40 35.03
C ILE A 123 16.14 5.48 34.19
N LYS A 124 17.06 4.57 34.42
CA LYS A 124 18.16 4.29 33.49
C LYS A 124 17.53 3.93 32.16
N VAL A 125 17.89 4.65 31.12
CA VAL A 125 17.44 4.39 29.74
C VAL A 125 18.15 3.10 29.32
N ASP A 126 17.39 2.07 29.05
CA ASP A 126 17.92 0.82 28.51
C ASP A 126 18.51 1.09 27.11
N ASP A 127 19.66 0.51 26.83
CA ASP A 127 20.43 0.72 25.59
C ASP A 127 19.64 0.40 24.32
N GLU A 128 18.62 -0.46 24.40
CA GLU A 128 17.74 -0.81 23.29
C GLU A 128 16.83 0.34 22.84
N GLU A 129 16.25 1.14 23.79
CA GLU A 129 15.46 2.31 23.45
C GLU A 129 16.30 3.43 22.80
N GLU A 130 17.55 3.55 23.21
CA GLU A 130 18.47 4.53 22.61
C GLU A 130 18.91 4.11 21.21
N GLU A 131 19.06 2.83 20.94
CA GLU A 131 19.29 2.31 19.59
C GLU A 131 18.09 2.50 18.66
N GLU A 132 16.85 2.27 19.14
CA GLU A 132 15.64 2.55 18.37
C GLU A 132 15.48 4.05 18.07
N ARG A 133 15.74 4.92 19.04
CA ARG A 133 15.75 6.39 18.84
C ARG A 133 16.83 6.83 17.87
N LYS A 134 18.01 6.21 17.88
CA LYS A 134 19.10 6.45 16.92
C LYS A 134 18.74 5.95 15.52
N LYS A 135 18.03 4.82 15.39
CA LYS A 135 17.50 4.30 14.12
C LYS A 135 16.40 5.23 13.55
N LYS A 136 15.49 5.76 14.38
CA LYS A 136 14.46 6.73 13.96
C LYS A 136 15.06 8.07 13.49
N ARG A 137 16.15 8.54 14.06
CA ARG A 137 16.83 9.79 13.67
C ARG A 137 17.55 9.73 12.32
N LYS A 138 17.79 8.54 11.74
CA LYS A 138 18.48 8.35 10.45
C LYS A 138 17.56 8.19 9.25
N LYS A 139 16.22 8.12 9.40
CA LYS A 139 15.33 8.03 8.26
C LYS A 139 15.27 9.36 7.51
N LYS A 140 15.96 9.45 6.38
CA LYS A 140 16.00 10.61 5.49
C LYS A 140 14.73 10.76 4.67
N TYR A 141 13.95 9.68 4.55
CA TYR A 141 12.73 9.58 3.75
C TYR A 141 11.64 8.86 4.54
N LEU A 142 10.38 9.23 4.27
CA LEU A 142 9.21 8.53 4.75
C LEU A 142 8.82 7.47 3.71
N ALA A 143 8.75 6.21 4.11
CA ALA A 143 8.32 5.07 3.30
C ALA A 143 7.08 4.42 3.91
N PRO A 144 6.24 3.72 3.12
CA PRO A 144 5.13 2.95 3.67
C PRO A 144 5.67 1.80 4.55
N GLU A 145 4.97 1.53 5.66
CA GLU A 145 5.31 0.40 6.53
C GLU A 145 4.96 -0.93 5.85
N ILE A 146 3.87 -0.94 5.07
CA ILE A 146 3.43 -2.10 4.31
C ILE A 146 3.03 -1.72 2.88
N VAL A 147 3.32 -2.59 1.93
CA VAL A 147 2.84 -2.45 0.55
C VAL A 147 2.06 -3.69 0.16
N PHE A 148 0.79 -3.50 -0.17
CA PHE A 148 -0.06 -4.54 -0.74
C PHE A 148 0.00 -4.51 -2.26
N VAL A 149 0.15 -5.68 -2.87
CA VAL A 149 0.20 -5.83 -4.33
C VAL A 149 -0.82 -6.88 -4.77
N PHE A 150 -1.77 -6.48 -5.59
CA PHE A 150 -2.79 -7.35 -6.17
C PHE A 150 -2.60 -7.42 -7.68
N ASP A 151 -2.26 -8.59 -8.20
CA ASP A 151 -1.90 -8.78 -9.59
C ASP A 151 -2.69 -9.94 -10.23
N ASP A 152 -3.43 -9.62 -11.30
CA ASP A 152 -4.27 -10.57 -12.04
C ASP A 152 -5.31 -11.32 -11.18
N LEU A 153 -5.99 -10.61 -10.28
CA LEU A 153 -7.05 -11.12 -9.39
C LEU A 153 -8.42 -10.50 -9.70
N SER A 154 -8.77 -10.35 -10.98
CA SER A 154 -9.93 -9.57 -11.45
C SER A 154 -11.22 -9.78 -10.64
N THR A 155 -11.61 -11.03 -10.40
CA THR A 155 -12.83 -11.36 -9.64
C THR A 155 -12.72 -11.03 -8.16
N GLU A 156 -11.54 -11.21 -7.58
CA GLU A 156 -11.29 -11.01 -6.15
C GLU A 156 -11.14 -9.54 -5.77
N LEU A 157 -10.79 -8.67 -6.74
CA LEU A 157 -10.70 -7.21 -6.53
C LEU A 157 -12.06 -6.59 -6.14
N ARG A 158 -13.17 -7.30 -6.35
CA ARG A 158 -14.51 -6.89 -5.92
C ARG A 158 -14.84 -7.30 -4.47
N SER A 159 -13.90 -7.92 -3.77
CA SER A 159 -14.10 -8.27 -2.36
C SER A 159 -14.32 -7.04 -1.48
N PRO A 160 -15.20 -7.14 -0.45
CA PRO A 160 -15.33 -6.10 0.57
C PRO A 160 -14.02 -5.76 1.27
N SER A 161 -13.13 -6.74 1.46
CA SER A 161 -11.81 -6.57 2.09
C SER A 161 -10.92 -5.60 1.31
N ILE A 162 -10.99 -5.61 -0.02
CA ILE A 162 -10.29 -4.65 -0.88
C ILE A 162 -10.84 -3.24 -0.64
N SER A 163 -12.15 -3.08 -0.60
CA SER A 163 -12.78 -1.77 -0.31
C SER A 163 -12.42 -1.28 1.10
N ARG A 164 -12.40 -2.15 2.10
CA ARG A 164 -11.96 -1.84 3.47
C ARG A 164 -10.50 -1.36 3.46
N LEU A 165 -9.58 -2.14 2.89
CA LEU A 165 -8.16 -1.79 2.78
C LEU A 165 -7.97 -0.43 2.11
N MET A 166 -8.64 -0.17 0.98
CA MET A 166 -8.47 1.09 0.24
C MET A 166 -9.00 2.31 1.00
N LYS A 167 -10.06 2.16 1.79
CA LYS A 167 -10.62 3.23 2.64
C LYS A 167 -9.70 3.55 3.82
N THR A 168 -9.03 2.54 4.37
CA THR A 168 -8.25 2.65 5.60
C THR A 168 -6.73 2.55 5.38
N ASN A 169 -6.26 2.62 4.14
CA ASN A 169 -4.85 2.47 3.77
C ASN A 169 -3.90 3.38 4.57
N ARG A 170 -4.34 4.60 4.91
CA ARG A 170 -3.56 5.58 5.68
C ARG A 170 -3.38 5.16 7.13
N HIS A 171 -4.39 4.55 7.75
CA HIS A 171 -4.30 4.00 9.11
C HIS A 171 -3.28 2.86 9.17
N TYR A 172 -3.31 1.98 8.19
CA TYR A 172 -2.32 0.90 8.06
C TYR A 172 -0.96 1.38 7.56
N LYS A 173 -0.78 2.71 7.36
CA LYS A 173 0.44 3.29 6.76
C LYS A 173 0.88 2.53 5.51
N SER A 174 -0.09 2.13 4.71
CA SER A 174 0.09 1.25 3.57
C SER A 174 0.01 1.97 2.22
N LYS A 175 0.73 1.41 1.24
CA LYS A 175 0.57 1.73 -0.18
C LYS A 175 -0.05 0.52 -0.87
N VAL A 176 -1.10 0.73 -1.65
CA VAL A 176 -1.86 -0.34 -2.31
C VAL A 176 -1.64 -0.24 -3.82
N LEU A 177 -1.15 -1.32 -4.40
CA LEU A 177 -0.94 -1.47 -5.84
C LEU A 177 -1.90 -2.53 -6.37
N LEU A 178 -2.87 -2.12 -7.20
CA LEU A 178 -3.80 -3.03 -7.83
C LEU A 178 -3.55 -3.04 -9.34
N SER A 179 -3.71 -4.19 -9.98
CA SER A 179 -3.60 -4.27 -11.42
C SER A 179 -4.70 -5.13 -12.02
N SER A 180 -5.33 -4.62 -13.08
CA SER A 180 -6.29 -5.38 -13.88
C SER A 180 -6.37 -4.86 -15.32
N GLN A 181 -7.14 -5.56 -16.14
CA GLN A 181 -7.40 -5.20 -17.53
C GLN A 181 -8.62 -4.30 -17.69
N TYR A 182 -9.44 -4.19 -16.65
CA TYR A 182 -10.69 -3.44 -16.66
C TYR A 182 -10.86 -2.66 -15.34
N LEU A 183 -11.29 -1.39 -15.43
CA LEU A 183 -11.57 -0.59 -14.24
C LEU A 183 -12.75 -1.15 -13.43
N HIS A 184 -13.75 -1.73 -14.11
CA HIS A 184 -14.91 -2.33 -13.45
C HIS A 184 -14.63 -3.61 -12.67
N ASP A 185 -13.40 -4.12 -12.69
CA ASP A 185 -12.96 -5.18 -11.76
C ASP A 185 -12.92 -4.65 -10.32
N LEU A 186 -12.85 -3.33 -10.12
CA LEU A 186 -13.08 -2.71 -8.84
C LEU A 186 -14.56 -2.37 -8.62
N LYS A 187 -15.00 -2.33 -7.38
CA LYS A 187 -16.29 -1.76 -7.02
C LYS A 187 -16.27 -0.23 -7.18
N PRO A 188 -17.41 0.43 -7.47
CA PRO A 188 -17.49 1.89 -7.58
C PRO A 188 -16.95 2.62 -6.34
N GLU A 189 -17.21 2.09 -5.15
CA GLU A 189 -16.70 2.64 -3.90
C GLU A 189 -15.18 2.58 -3.79
N SER A 190 -14.54 1.54 -4.34
CA SER A 190 -13.09 1.38 -4.39
C SER A 190 -12.47 2.31 -5.45
N ILE A 191 -13.14 2.51 -6.58
CA ILE A 191 -12.69 3.45 -7.63
C ILE A 191 -12.57 4.87 -7.06
N ARG A 192 -13.52 5.30 -6.23
CA ARG A 192 -13.48 6.63 -5.57
C ARG A 192 -12.34 6.79 -4.56
N GLN A 193 -11.71 5.71 -4.14
CA GLN A 193 -10.55 5.73 -3.23
C GLN A 193 -9.21 5.69 -3.96
N LEU A 194 -9.21 5.73 -5.29
CA LEU A 194 -7.96 5.76 -6.07
C LEU A 194 -7.32 7.14 -6.00
N ASP A 195 -6.06 7.18 -5.59
CA ASP A 195 -5.23 8.37 -5.65
C ASP A 195 -4.56 8.49 -7.03
N TYR A 196 -4.19 7.35 -7.65
CA TYR A 196 -3.55 7.32 -8.96
C TYR A 196 -4.11 6.19 -9.84
N LEU A 197 -4.34 6.51 -11.11
CA LEU A 197 -4.64 5.55 -12.16
C LEU A 197 -3.58 5.65 -13.26
N LEU A 198 -2.88 4.55 -13.52
CA LEU A 198 -1.90 4.44 -14.60
C LEU A 198 -2.50 3.64 -15.75
N ALA A 199 -2.91 4.35 -16.80
CA ALA A 199 -3.40 3.74 -18.04
C ALA A 199 -2.23 3.40 -18.97
N PHE A 200 -2.13 2.12 -19.33
CA PHE A 200 -1.04 1.66 -20.19
C PHE A 200 -1.40 1.84 -21.67
N LYS A 201 -0.38 2.02 -22.50
CA LYS A 201 -0.50 2.10 -23.96
C LYS A 201 -1.27 0.88 -24.53
N GLY A 202 -2.08 1.14 -25.55
CA GLY A 202 -2.84 0.11 -26.27
C GLY A 202 -4.23 -0.22 -25.68
N LEU A 203 -4.73 0.63 -24.79
CA LEU A 203 -6.15 0.61 -24.44
C LEU A 203 -6.98 1.15 -25.60
N THR A 204 -8.21 0.62 -25.77
CA THR A 204 -9.16 1.14 -26.76
C THR A 204 -9.79 2.42 -26.25
N GLU A 205 -10.25 3.28 -27.16
CA GLU A 205 -10.96 4.52 -26.85
C GLU A 205 -12.16 4.27 -25.93
N GLU A 206 -12.95 3.22 -26.19
CA GLU A 206 -14.06 2.81 -25.33
C GLU A 206 -13.62 2.54 -23.87
N LYS A 207 -12.45 1.91 -23.68
CA LYS A 207 -11.92 1.66 -22.34
C LYS A 207 -11.44 2.94 -21.67
N LEU A 208 -10.83 3.84 -22.42
CA LEU A 208 -10.41 5.15 -21.92
C LEU A 208 -11.62 5.99 -21.54
N LEU A 209 -12.68 5.99 -22.36
CA LEU A 209 -13.92 6.68 -22.03
C LEU A 209 -14.55 6.15 -20.74
N LYS A 210 -14.58 4.82 -20.55
CA LYS A 210 -15.07 4.23 -19.28
C LYS A 210 -14.22 4.64 -18.07
N VAL A 211 -12.92 4.83 -18.25
CA VAL A 211 -12.04 5.37 -17.19
C VAL A 211 -12.41 6.82 -16.91
N TYR A 212 -12.52 7.64 -17.95
CA TYR A 212 -12.86 9.05 -17.86
C TYR A 212 -14.15 9.27 -17.09
N VAL A 213 -15.22 8.58 -17.48
CA VAL A 213 -16.53 8.64 -16.81
C VAL A 213 -16.48 8.05 -15.40
N GLY A 214 -15.81 6.91 -15.22
CA GLY A 214 -15.74 6.23 -13.91
C GLY A 214 -14.92 6.96 -12.85
N MET A 215 -13.98 7.80 -13.27
CA MET A 215 -13.13 8.63 -12.39
C MET A 215 -13.66 10.05 -12.21
N ASP A 216 -14.80 10.40 -12.85
CA ASP A 216 -15.41 11.73 -12.80
C ASP A 216 -14.40 12.85 -13.11
N LEU A 217 -13.65 12.68 -14.21
CA LEU A 217 -12.63 13.63 -14.60
C LEU A 217 -13.25 14.91 -15.18
N SER A 218 -12.72 16.07 -14.80
CA SER A 218 -13.28 17.38 -15.11
C SER A 218 -12.73 18.03 -16.40
N PHE A 219 -11.93 17.32 -17.18
CA PHE A 219 -11.39 17.81 -18.45
C PHE A 219 -12.05 17.11 -19.64
N ASP A 220 -12.00 17.73 -20.81
CA ASP A 220 -12.54 17.18 -22.06
C ASP A 220 -11.78 15.92 -22.48
N PHE A 221 -12.54 14.92 -22.96
CA PHE A 221 -11.98 13.63 -23.40
C PHE A 221 -11.59 13.68 -24.89
#